data_9888b4fb5f34c88b512d0b3ab765b2ce
#
_entry.id   9888b4fb5f34c88b512d0b3ab765b2ce
#
_cell.length_a   1.000
_cell.length_b   1.000
_cell.length_c   1.000
_cell.angle_alpha   90.00
_cell.angle_beta   90.00
_cell.angle_gamma   90.00
#
_symmetry.space_group_name_H-M   'P 1'
#
loop_
_entity.id
_entity.type
_entity.pdbx_description
1 polymer ?
#
loop_
_entity_poly.entity_id
_entity_poly.type
_entity_poly.pdbx_seq_one_letter_code
_entity_poly.pdbx_strand_id
1 'polypeptide(L)'
;MLNRRVLTSVVAALAITITTQSFAQDRGTGATPAAGAKAGATQGTFTTSDAIPWKPVDPKNHPGLQMFAVWGNPNEGGSEILQKFPAGMDSGWHWHTAAYQGVVIQGKFTHTFEGAAPQTGGPGSVWSQPGRQVHDDKCEEGGDCIVVVYFYGKLDFIPVPMKAK
;
A
#
# COMPACT_ATOMS: atom_id res chain seq x y z
N MET A 1 -65.01 -20.04 -22.40
CA MET A 1 -64.97 -19.00 -21.32
C MET A 1 -63.55 -18.86 -20.89
N LEU A 2 -62.83 -17.80 -21.34
CA LEU A 2 -61.42 -17.61 -21.11
C LEU A 2 -61.26 -16.53 -20.02
N ASN A 3 -60.81 -16.91 -18.82
CA ASN A 3 -60.50 -15.96 -17.74
C ASN A 3 -59.11 -15.36 -17.93
N ARG A 4 -59.07 -14.12 -18.36
CA ARG A 4 -57.84 -13.30 -18.37
C ARG A 4 -57.58 -12.78 -16.94
N ARG A 5 -56.52 -13.26 -16.31
CA ARG A 5 -55.99 -12.65 -15.08
C ARG A 5 -55.05 -11.51 -15.49
N VAL A 6 -55.41 -10.30 -15.11
CA VAL A 6 -54.60 -9.09 -15.26
C VAL A 6 -53.57 -9.12 -14.11
N LEU A 7 -52.29 -9.25 -14.43
CA LEU A 7 -51.19 -9.02 -13.46
C LEU A 7 -50.90 -7.52 -13.41
N THR A 8 -51.21 -6.92 -12.29
CA THR A 8 -50.81 -5.54 -11.97
C THR A 8 -49.39 -5.56 -11.43
N SER A 9 -48.43 -5.07 -12.21
CA SER A 9 -47.05 -4.89 -11.77
C SER A 9 -46.95 -3.63 -10.91
N VAL A 10 -46.63 -3.82 -9.62
CA VAL A 10 -46.30 -2.72 -8.72
C VAL A 10 -44.81 -2.40 -8.89
N VAL A 11 -44.52 -1.25 -9.51
CA VAL A 11 -43.17 -0.72 -9.58
C VAL A 11 -42.91 0.03 -8.27
N ALA A 12 -42.09 -0.56 -7.39
CA ALA A 12 -41.61 0.13 -6.19
C ALA A 12 -40.44 1.04 -6.58
N ALA A 13 -40.66 2.35 -6.56
CA ALA A 13 -39.61 3.32 -6.74
C ALA A 13 -38.76 3.39 -5.47
N LEU A 14 -37.53 2.92 -5.55
CA LEU A 14 -36.53 3.04 -4.46
C LEU A 14 -35.94 4.46 -4.51
N ALA A 15 -36.38 5.32 -3.59
CA ALA A 15 -35.80 6.65 -3.43
C ALA A 15 -34.43 6.52 -2.72
N ILE A 16 -33.34 6.71 -3.46
CA ILE A 16 -31.98 6.79 -2.90
C ILE A 16 -31.80 8.20 -2.35
N THR A 17 -31.89 8.35 -1.03
CA THR A 17 -31.51 9.59 -0.33
C THR A 17 -29.99 9.67 -0.26
N ILE A 18 -29.40 10.52 -1.10
CA ILE A 18 -27.97 10.86 -1.02
C ILE A 18 -27.80 11.84 0.15
N THR A 19 -27.35 11.37 1.30
CA THR A 19 -26.90 12.22 2.39
C THR A 19 -25.53 12.80 2.03
N THR A 20 -25.48 14.07 1.65
CA THR A 20 -24.24 14.81 1.52
C THR A 20 -23.69 15.06 2.92
N GLN A 21 -22.65 14.31 3.31
CA GLN A 21 -21.87 14.65 4.50
C GLN A 21 -21.01 15.87 4.18
N SER A 22 -21.38 17.01 4.73
CA SER A 22 -20.53 18.19 4.74
C SER A 22 -19.36 17.93 5.69
N PHE A 23 -18.15 17.73 5.13
CA PHE A 23 -16.94 17.82 5.93
C PHE A 23 -16.75 19.27 6.35
N ALA A 24 -17.11 19.59 7.59
CA ALA A 24 -16.72 20.84 8.21
C ALA A 24 -15.19 20.80 8.36
N GLN A 25 -14.48 21.59 7.55
CA GLN A 25 -13.08 21.90 7.83
C GLN A 25 -13.05 22.72 9.12
N ASP A 26 -12.62 22.07 10.20
CA ASP A 26 -12.27 22.77 11.43
C ASP A 26 -11.09 23.70 11.13
N ARG A 27 -11.42 25.00 10.99
CA ARG A 27 -10.39 26.03 10.90
C ARG A 27 -9.86 26.25 12.31
N GLY A 28 -8.89 25.41 12.69
CA GLY A 28 -8.12 25.59 13.90
C GLY A 28 -7.65 27.03 13.99
N THR A 29 -8.01 27.69 15.06
CA THR A 29 -7.63 29.05 15.45
C THR A 29 -6.12 29.19 15.33
N GLY A 30 -5.68 30.12 14.46
CA GLY A 30 -4.29 30.35 14.12
C GLY A 30 -3.41 30.61 15.33
N ALA A 31 -2.50 29.69 15.59
CA ALA A 31 -1.29 30.03 16.30
C ALA A 31 -0.41 30.85 15.34
N THR A 32 -0.17 32.11 15.67
CA THR A 32 0.79 32.97 14.97
C THR A 32 2.14 32.27 14.98
N PRO A 33 2.78 32.02 13.82
CA PRO A 33 4.12 31.47 13.83
C PRO A 33 5.06 32.47 14.48
N ALA A 34 5.83 32.02 15.46
CA ALA A 34 6.90 32.81 16.03
C ALA A 34 7.85 33.21 14.89
N ALA A 35 7.96 34.52 14.65
CA ALA A 35 8.92 35.07 13.71
C ALA A 35 10.34 34.76 14.23
N GLY A 36 11.10 33.93 13.51
CA GLY A 36 12.51 33.80 13.83
C GLY A 36 13.25 32.54 13.38
N ALA A 37 12.65 31.60 12.70
CA ALA A 37 13.45 30.55 12.04
C ALA A 37 13.38 30.79 10.52
N LYS A 38 14.46 31.24 9.92
CA LYS A 38 14.72 31.02 8.49
C LYS A 38 14.87 29.50 8.31
N ALA A 39 13.77 28.81 8.14
CA ALA A 39 13.81 27.47 7.59
C ALA A 39 14.47 27.63 6.23
N GLY A 40 15.70 27.17 6.07
CA GLY A 40 16.30 27.05 4.76
C GLY A 40 15.31 26.29 3.91
N ALA A 41 14.76 26.91 2.86
CA ALA A 41 13.84 26.25 1.96
C ALA A 41 14.59 25.05 1.40
N THR A 42 14.18 23.84 1.80
CA THR A 42 14.71 22.62 1.24
C THR A 42 14.26 22.60 -0.20
N GLN A 43 15.21 22.69 -1.13
CA GLN A 43 14.90 22.65 -2.55
C GLN A 43 14.23 21.31 -2.86
N GLY A 44 13.16 21.33 -3.65
CA GLY A 44 12.53 20.12 -4.16
C GLY A 44 13.54 19.26 -4.94
N THR A 45 13.38 17.94 -4.87
CA THR A 45 14.21 16.98 -5.60
C THR A 45 13.38 16.27 -6.66
N PHE A 46 14.01 15.95 -7.78
CA PHE A 46 13.44 15.11 -8.81
C PHE A 46 14.50 14.08 -9.21
N THR A 47 14.17 12.80 -9.00
CA THR A 47 15.07 11.69 -9.34
C THR A 47 14.41 10.86 -10.43
N THR A 48 15.07 10.71 -11.57
CA THR A 48 14.57 9.87 -12.67
C THR A 48 14.71 8.39 -12.31
N SER A 49 13.90 7.53 -12.91
CA SER A 49 13.85 6.10 -12.59
C SER A 49 15.19 5.38 -12.77
N ASP A 50 15.99 5.81 -13.73
CA ASP A 50 17.35 5.30 -14.01
C ASP A 50 18.41 5.81 -13.03
N ALA A 51 18.13 6.90 -12.32
CA ALA A 51 19.03 7.52 -11.35
C ALA A 51 18.71 7.13 -9.90
N ILE A 52 17.70 6.30 -9.64
CA ILE A 52 17.35 5.87 -8.28
C ILE A 52 18.53 5.11 -7.66
N PRO A 53 19.08 5.57 -6.52
CA PRO A 53 20.22 4.91 -5.86
C PRO A 53 19.74 3.72 -5.02
N TRP A 54 19.35 2.64 -5.68
CA TRP A 54 18.85 1.42 -5.07
C TRP A 54 19.86 0.84 -4.07
N LYS A 55 19.37 0.40 -2.91
CA LYS A 55 20.17 -0.25 -1.86
C LYS A 55 19.59 -1.62 -1.56
N PRO A 56 20.45 -2.66 -1.41
CA PRO A 56 19.99 -3.98 -0.96
C PRO A 56 19.32 -3.88 0.42
N VAL A 57 18.24 -4.62 0.62
CA VAL A 57 17.53 -4.68 1.92
C VAL A 57 18.13 -5.76 2.81
N ASP A 58 18.10 -6.99 2.36
CA ASP A 58 18.66 -8.16 3.05
C ASP A 58 19.25 -9.13 2.02
N PRO A 59 20.48 -8.91 1.58
CA PRO A 59 21.06 -9.71 0.51
C PRO A 59 21.29 -11.19 0.88
N LYS A 60 21.22 -11.52 2.16
CA LYS A 60 21.37 -12.89 2.64
C LYS A 60 20.09 -13.71 2.52
N ASN A 61 18.98 -13.14 3.00
CA ASN A 61 17.69 -13.86 3.05
C ASN A 61 16.79 -13.50 1.87
N HIS A 62 16.92 -12.29 1.32
CA HIS A 62 16.16 -11.78 0.19
C HIS A 62 17.11 -11.25 -0.91
N PRO A 63 17.85 -12.14 -1.59
CA PRO A 63 18.82 -11.74 -2.60
C PRO A 63 18.14 -10.97 -3.74
N GLY A 64 18.67 -9.80 -4.05
CA GLY A 64 18.16 -8.94 -5.11
C GLY A 64 17.05 -7.98 -4.71
N LEU A 65 16.42 -8.13 -3.53
CA LEU A 65 15.49 -7.14 -3.02
C LEU A 65 16.22 -5.83 -2.73
N GLN A 66 15.69 -4.73 -3.29
CA GLN A 66 16.27 -3.41 -3.16
C GLN A 66 15.23 -2.41 -2.69
N MET A 67 15.66 -1.33 -2.04
CA MET A 67 14.80 -0.21 -1.69
C MET A 67 15.48 1.13 -1.86
N PHE A 68 14.65 2.17 -1.96
CA PHE A 68 15.02 3.57 -1.90
C PHE A 68 14.01 4.32 -1.05
N ALA A 69 14.45 5.05 -0.02
CA ALA A 69 13.58 5.89 0.79
C ALA A 69 13.31 7.20 0.03
N VAL A 70 12.05 7.40 -0.36
CA VAL A 70 11.57 8.63 -1.00
C VAL A 70 11.41 9.72 0.04
N TRP A 71 10.88 9.35 1.21
CA TRP A 71 10.64 10.24 2.32
C TRP A 71 10.81 9.50 3.66
N GLY A 72 11.21 10.23 4.70
CA GLY A 72 11.36 9.70 6.05
C GLY A 72 12.60 8.80 6.23
N ASN A 73 12.66 8.16 7.40
CA ASN A 73 13.70 7.18 7.72
C ASN A 73 13.03 5.85 8.14
N PRO A 74 13.07 4.81 7.30
CA PRO A 74 12.41 3.54 7.60
C PRO A 74 12.93 2.85 8.87
N ASN A 75 14.14 3.20 9.33
CA ASN A 75 14.71 2.63 10.56
C ASN A 75 14.25 3.33 11.85
N GLU A 76 13.58 4.47 11.74
CA GLU A 76 13.24 5.32 12.90
C GLU A 76 11.73 5.54 13.03
N GLY A 77 11.01 5.67 11.92
CA GLY A 77 9.60 6.02 11.96
C GLY A 77 8.89 5.88 10.62
N GLY A 78 7.82 6.67 10.43
CA GLY A 78 7.06 6.70 9.19
C GLY A 78 7.93 7.05 7.99
N SER A 79 7.69 6.37 6.88
CA SER A 79 8.49 6.55 5.66
C SER A 79 7.72 6.13 4.42
N GLU A 80 8.09 6.72 3.30
CA GLU A 80 7.69 6.28 1.98
C GLU A 80 8.90 5.71 1.26
N ILE A 81 8.78 4.49 0.79
CA ILE A 81 9.86 3.76 0.12
C ILE A 81 9.41 3.22 -1.23
N LEU A 82 10.34 3.18 -2.17
CA LEU A 82 10.26 2.30 -3.32
C LEU A 82 10.93 0.97 -2.96
N GLN A 83 10.26 -0.13 -3.27
CA GLN A 83 10.85 -1.47 -3.21
C GLN A 83 10.87 -2.09 -4.60
N LYS A 84 12.00 -2.72 -4.94
CA LYS A 84 12.17 -3.46 -6.18
C LYS A 84 12.41 -4.93 -5.86
N PHE A 85 11.49 -5.77 -6.29
CA PHE A 85 11.53 -7.22 -6.16
C PHE A 85 11.98 -7.83 -7.48
N PRO A 86 12.99 -8.68 -7.51
CA PRO A 86 13.30 -9.47 -8.71
C PRO A 86 12.11 -10.32 -9.15
N ALA A 87 12.03 -10.61 -10.45
CA ALA A 87 11.05 -11.55 -10.99
C ALA A 87 11.13 -12.91 -10.26
N GLY A 88 9.99 -13.48 -9.90
CA GLY A 88 9.86 -14.74 -9.18
C GLY A 88 10.20 -14.69 -7.69
N MET A 89 10.63 -13.54 -7.18
CA MET A 89 10.93 -13.39 -5.74
C MET A 89 9.68 -13.50 -4.91
N ASP A 90 9.77 -14.31 -3.85
CA ASP A 90 8.79 -14.53 -2.79
C ASP A 90 9.42 -14.10 -1.47
N SER A 91 8.76 -13.20 -0.72
CA SER A 91 9.28 -12.68 0.56
C SER A 91 9.14 -13.69 1.70
N GLY A 92 8.30 -14.69 1.52
CA GLY A 92 7.88 -15.61 2.55
C GLY A 92 6.94 -14.97 3.57
N TRP A 93 6.27 -15.81 4.33
CA TRP A 93 5.32 -15.38 5.36
C TRP A 93 5.99 -14.57 6.45
N HIS A 94 5.47 -13.36 6.67
CA HIS A 94 6.01 -12.43 7.67
C HIS A 94 4.94 -11.45 8.14
N TRP A 95 5.31 -10.58 9.07
CA TRP A 95 4.52 -9.43 9.48
C TRP A 95 5.42 -8.25 9.83
N HIS A 96 4.84 -7.06 9.85
CA HIS A 96 5.47 -5.82 10.30
C HIS A 96 4.77 -5.28 11.54
N THR A 97 5.50 -4.65 12.45
CA THR A 97 4.89 -4.01 13.63
C THR A 97 3.97 -2.86 13.22
N ALA A 98 4.41 -2.03 12.28
CA ALA A 98 3.64 -0.91 11.77
C ALA A 98 2.67 -1.34 10.67
N ALA A 99 1.52 -0.68 10.59
CA ALA A 99 0.65 -0.75 9.42
C ALA A 99 1.29 -0.02 8.24
N TYR A 100 0.89 -0.39 7.03
CA TYR A 100 1.35 0.26 5.82
C TYR A 100 0.34 0.17 4.68
N GLN A 101 0.56 0.96 3.64
CA GLN A 101 -0.18 0.91 2.38
C GLN A 101 0.79 0.75 1.23
N GLY A 102 0.35 0.11 0.16
CA GLY A 102 1.19 -0.07 -1.02
C GLY A 102 0.45 0.17 -2.32
N VAL A 103 1.24 0.50 -3.34
CA VAL A 103 0.80 0.68 -4.73
C VAL A 103 1.78 -0.03 -5.65
N VAL A 104 1.29 -0.87 -6.54
CA VAL A 104 2.10 -1.47 -7.60
C VAL A 104 2.32 -0.44 -8.70
N ILE A 105 3.57 -0.16 -9.06
CA ILE A 105 3.92 0.74 -10.17
C ILE A 105 4.54 0.03 -11.36
N GLN A 106 5.08 -1.18 -11.16
CA GLN A 106 5.63 -2.02 -12.22
C GLN A 106 5.50 -3.49 -11.87
N GLY A 107 5.37 -4.34 -12.89
CA GLY A 107 5.34 -5.79 -12.76
C GLY A 107 3.96 -6.35 -12.39
N LYS A 108 3.95 -7.63 -12.06
CA LYS A 108 2.77 -8.37 -11.61
C LYS A 108 3.04 -8.86 -10.18
N PHE A 109 2.35 -8.24 -9.23
CA PHE A 109 2.60 -8.41 -7.80
C PHE A 109 1.44 -9.16 -7.14
N THR A 110 1.77 -10.13 -6.31
CA THR A 110 0.81 -10.92 -5.52
C THR A 110 1.01 -10.59 -4.05
N HIS A 111 -0.09 -10.24 -3.39
CA HIS A 111 -0.16 -10.06 -1.93
C HIS A 111 -1.14 -11.07 -1.35
N THR A 112 -0.74 -11.77 -0.30
CA THR A 112 -1.54 -12.83 0.32
C THR A 112 -1.64 -12.59 1.81
N PHE A 113 -2.85 -12.37 2.32
CA PHE A 113 -3.11 -12.36 3.77
C PHE A 113 -3.22 -13.80 4.30
N GLU A 114 -2.76 -14.03 5.53
CA GLU A 114 -2.94 -15.32 6.18
C GLU A 114 -4.42 -15.73 6.19
N GLY A 115 -4.71 -16.95 5.72
CA GLY A 115 -6.06 -17.49 5.65
C GLY A 115 -6.91 -17.02 4.48
N ALA A 116 -6.39 -16.13 3.61
CA ALA A 116 -7.07 -15.66 2.42
C ALA A 116 -6.47 -16.24 1.13
N ALA A 117 -7.21 -16.14 0.03
CA ALA A 117 -6.69 -16.45 -1.29
C ALA A 117 -5.70 -15.35 -1.75
N PRO A 118 -4.62 -15.72 -2.48
CA PRO A 118 -3.70 -14.77 -3.08
C PRO A 118 -4.42 -13.76 -3.98
N GLN A 119 -4.03 -12.50 -3.90
CA GLN A 119 -4.54 -11.43 -4.74
C GLN A 119 -3.41 -10.89 -5.61
N THR A 120 -3.55 -11.03 -6.93
CA THR A 120 -2.53 -10.62 -7.89
C THR A 120 -2.99 -9.43 -8.70
N GLY A 121 -2.15 -8.41 -8.82
CA GLY A 121 -2.45 -7.20 -9.58
C GLY A 121 -1.23 -6.62 -10.30
N GLY A 122 -1.50 -5.80 -11.31
CA GLY A 122 -0.50 -5.02 -12.04
C GLY A 122 -0.45 -3.55 -11.60
N PRO A 123 0.21 -2.68 -12.37
CA PRO A 123 0.32 -1.26 -12.07
C PRO A 123 -1.02 -0.59 -11.77
N GLY A 124 -1.08 0.20 -10.69
CA GLY A 124 -2.29 0.83 -10.17
C GLY A 124 -3.04 0.01 -9.13
N SER A 125 -2.68 -1.26 -8.90
CA SER A 125 -3.23 -2.05 -7.79
C SER A 125 -2.76 -1.49 -6.46
N VAL A 126 -3.65 -1.50 -5.46
CA VAL A 126 -3.40 -0.96 -4.11
C VAL A 126 -3.77 -1.97 -3.04
N TRP A 127 -3.06 -1.93 -1.92
CA TRP A 127 -3.42 -2.70 -0.74
C TRP A 127 -3.21 -1.89 0.54
N SER A 128 -3.84 -2.33 1.60
CA SER A 128 -3.67 -1.80 2.95
C SER A 128 -3.38 -2.95 3.89
N GLN A 129 -2.29 -2.87 4.62
CA GLN A 129 -1.80 -3.90 5.52
C GLN A 129 -1.88 -3.41 6.97
N PRO A 130 -2.76 -3.97 7.80
CA PRO A 130 -2.74 -3.73 9.24
C PRO A 130 -1.42 -4.19 9.86
N GLY A 131 -0.93 -3.47 10.86
CA GLY A 131 0.22 -3.93 11.63
C GLY A 131 -0.04 -5.30 12.29
N ARG A 132 1.00 -6.12 12.38
CA ARG A 132 1.00 -7.47 12.98
C ARG A 132 0.12 -8.52 12.30
N GLN A 133 -0.45 -8.22 11.15
CA GLN A 133 -1.14 -9.21 10.34
C GLN A 133 -0.14 -9.95 9.46
N VAL A 134 -0.16 -11.27 9.53
CA VAL A 134 0.72 -12.14 8.74
C VAL A 134 0.31 -12.09 7.27
N HIS A 135 1.29 -11.96 6.40
CA HIS A 135 1.11 -11.89 4.95
C HIS A 135 2.35 -12.40 4.22
N ASP A 136 2.23 -12.50 2.92
CA ASP A 136 3.29 -12.87 1.99
C ASP A 136 3.21 -12.01 0.73
N ASP A 137 4.36 -11.59 0.22
CA ASP A 137 4.51 -10.76 -0.96
C ASP A 137 5.35 -11.48 -2.02
N LYS A 138 4.85 -11.50 -3.25
CA LYS A 138 5.54 -12.14 -4.36
C LYS A 138 5.53 -11.28 -5.61
N CYS A 139 6.66 -11.15 -6.26
CA CYS A 139 6.75 -10.70 -7.63
C CYS A 139 6.61 -11.90 -8.56
N GLU A 140 5.62 -11.90 -9.43
CA GLU A 140 5.42 -12.98 -10.39
C GLU A 140 6.51 -12.96 -11.46
N GLU A 141 6.67 -14.09 -12.14
CA GLU A 141 7.60 -14.21 -13.27
C GLU A 141 7.25 -13.23 -14.41
N GLY A 142 8.26 -12.87 -15.23
CA GLY A 142 8.08 -12.04 -16.41
C GLY A 142 8.66 -10.63 -16.32
N GLY A 143 9.24 -10.26 -15.17
CA GLY A 143 9.92 -8.98 -14.97
C GLY A 143 9.90 -8.53 -13.53
N ASP A 144 10.81 -7.64 -13.16
CA ASP A 144 10.89 -7.09 -11.81
C ASP A 144 9.61 -6.31 -11.45
N CYS A 145 9.21 -6.42 -10.20
CA CYS A 145 8.16 -5.59 -9.63
C CYS A 145 8.75 -4.38 -8.91
N ILE A 146 8.10 -3.23 -9.08
CA ILE A 146 8.37 -2.05 -8.27
C ILE A 146 7.06 -1.62 -7.60
N VAL A 147 7.14 -1.42 -6.29
CA VAL A 147 6.01 -0.95 -5.48
C VAL A 147 6.41 0.30 -4.69
N VAL A 148 5.46 1.20 -4.48
CA VAL A 148 5.56 2.25 -3.47
C VAL A 148 4.92 1.73 -2.21
N VAL A 149 5.58 1.89 -1.07
CA VAL A 149 5.04 1.50 0.24
C VAL A 149 5.18 2.65 1.21
N TYR A 150 4.07 3.02 1.84
CA TYR A 150 4.03 4.01 2.91
C TYR A 150 3.83 3.31 4.25
N PHE A 151 4.87 3.31 5.08
CA PHE A 151 4.84 2.82 6.46
C PHE A 151 4.42 3.92 7.42
N TYR A 152 3.48 3.64 8.31
CA TYR A 152 3.04 4.56 9.37
C TYR A 152 3.97 4.59 10.58
N GLY A 153 4.95 3.70 10.64
CA GLY A 153 5.95 3.61 11.69
C GLY A 153 7.23 2.99 11.16
N LYS A 154 8.10 2.58 12.07
CA LYS A 154 9.39 1.93 11.72
C LYS A 154 9.15 0.67 10.88
N LEU A 155 9.91 0.53 9.81
CA LEU A 155 9.98 -0.70 9.03
C LEU A 155 10.77 -1.76 9.82
N ASP A 156 10.15 -2.88 10.04
CA ASP A 156 10.77 -4.12 10.51
C ASP A 156 10.26 -5.28 9.66
N PHE A 157 10.88 -6.44 9.76
CA PHE A 157 10.48 -7.65 9.06
C PHE A 157 10.57 -8.81 10.05
N ILE A 158 9.44 -9.40 10.42
CA ILE A 158 9.37 -10.49 11.38
C ILE A 158 8.88 -11.76 10.65
N PRO A 159 9.79 -12.67 10.30
CA PRO A 159 9.43 -13.88 9.56
C PRO A 159 8.58 -14.83 10.42
N VAL A 160 7.63 -15.50 9.77
CA VAL A 160 6.79 -16.53 10.37
C VAL A 160 7.18 -17.88 9.80
N PRO A 161 7.67 -18.84 10.63
CA PRO A 161 7.95 -20.18 10.16
C PRO A 161 6.66 -20.85 9.64
N MET A 162 6.65 -21.25 8.37
CA MET A 162 5.57 -22.06 7.85
C MET A 162 5.55 -23.38 8.62
N LYS A 163 4.41 -23.73 9.23
CA LYS A 163 4.18 -25.09 9.69
C LYS A 163 4.15 -25.98 8.44
N ALA A 164 5.07 -26.93 8.36
CA ALA A 164 4.99 -27.95 7.34
C ALA A 164 3.59 -28.58 7.36
N LYS A 165 2.91 -28.60 6.20
CA LYS A 165 1.61 -29.26 6.03
C LYS A 165 1.80 -30.76 6.07
#